data_a25780443f12db1757ab91a5095ac44c
#
_entry.id   a25780443f12db1757ab91a5095ac44c
#
_cell.length_a   1.000
_cell.length_b   1.000
_cell.length_c   1.000
_cell.angle_alpha   90.00
_cell.angle_beta   90.00
_cell.angle_gamma   90.00
#
_symmetry.space_group_name_H-M   'P 1'
#
loop_
_entity.id
_entity.type
_entity.pdbx_description
1 polymer ?
#
loop_
_entity_poly.entity_id
_entity_poly.type
_entity_poly.pdbx_seq_one_letter_code
_entity_poly.pdbx_strand_id
1 'polypeptide(L)'
;MATQTLSITLQYDHTIGRAEFSGPGFRNPVAMARGQEDTMYVVSRSYEYRPDGKRITICTVDEDYIGEFARGVTEVGEAEASSDDGAIIWPTAIALNSQGQVFVADEALDRISIYT
;
A
#
# COMPACT_ATOMS: atom_id res chain seq x y z
N MET A 1 19.85 -17.38 38.21
CA MET A 1 18.76 -16.82 37.37
C MET A 1 18.57 -17.66 36.14
N ALA A 2 17.36 -18.10 35.90
CA ALA A 2 17.08 -18.92 34.73
C ALA A 2 16.98 -18.04 33.48
N THR A 3 17.60 -18.49 32.40
CA THR A 3 17.51 -17.85 31.10
C THR A 3 16.40 -18.51 30.29
N GLN A 4 15.42 -17.74 29.88
CA GLN A 4 14.38 -18.25 29.00
C GLN A 4 14.75 -18.01 27.56
N THR A 5 14.66 -19.06 26.77
CA THR A 5 14.82 -18.97 25.31
C THR A 5 13.44 -18.94 24.67
N LEU A 6 13.16 -17.86 23.96
CA LEU A 6 11.91 -17.77 23.20
C LEU A 6 12.12 -18.38 21.82
N SER A 7 11.24 -19.30 21.50
CA SER A 7 11.23 -19.95 20.19
C SER A 7 10.01 -19.45 19.42
N ILE A 8 10.23 -18.93 18.23
CA ILE A 8 9.14 -18.50 17.35
C ILE A 8 9.14 -19.43 16.15
N THR A 9 8.03 -20.09 15.95
CA THR A 9 7.83 -20.94 14.79
C THR A 9 6.75 -20.35 13.92
N LEU A 10 7.05 -20.13 12.66
CA LEU A 10 6.10 -19.61 11.68
C LEU A 10 5.77 -20.73 10.69
N GLN A 11 4.50 -20.80 10.36
CA GLN A 11 4.00 -21.71 9.32
C GLN A 11 3.37 -20.88 8.22
N TYR A 12 3.57 -21.32 6.98
CA TYR A 12 2.87 -20.73 5.86
C TYR A 12 1.37 -20.99 6.02
N ASP A 13 0.57 -19.93 5.93
CA ASP A 13 -0.88 -20.03 6.01
C ASP A 13 -1.50 -19.92 4.62
N HIS A 14 -1.42 -18.75 4.01
CA HIS A 14 -1.98 -18.56 2.67
C HIS A 14 -1.37 -17.32 2.01
N THR A 15 -1.70 -17.14 0.75
CA THR A 15 -1.24 -16.01 -0.09
C THR A 15 -2.44 -15.26 -0.61
N ILE A 16 -2.36 -13.93 -0.65
CA ILE A 16 -3.38 -13.08 -1.24
C ILE A 16 -2.76 -12.24 -2.36
N GLY A 17 -3.60 -11.68 -3.23
CA GLY A 17 -3.16 -10.75 -4.25
C GLY A 17 -2.96 -11.34 -5.63
N ARG A 18 -3.29 -12.61 -5.84
CA ARG A 18 -3.11 -13.25 -7.14
C ARG A 18 -4.10 -12.77 -8.20
N ALA A 19 -5.19 -12.16 -7.78
CA ALA A 19 -6.27 -11.74 -8.68
C ALA A 19 -6.09 -10.31 -9.18
N GLU A 20 -4.90 -10.00 -9.68
CA GLU A 20 -4.54 -8.64 -10.10
C GLU A 20 -5.50 -8.07 -11.14
N PHE A 21 -5.97 -8.90 -12.06
CA PHE A 21 -6.81 -8.43 -13.16
C PHE A 21 -8.30 -8.57 -12.91
N SER A 22 -8.69 -9.24 -11.83
CA SER A 22 -10.11 -9.54 -11.60
C SER A 22 -10.57 -9.24 -10.18
N GLY A 23 -9.73 -8.62 -9.36
CA GLY A 23 -10.06 -8.36 -7.98
C GLY A 23 -9.00 -7.51 -7.31
N PRO A 24 -8.81 -7.67 -6.00
CA PRO A 24 -7.89 -6.84 -5.23
C PRO A 24 -6.42 -7.21 -5.41
N GLY A 25 -6.06 -7.76 -6.54
CA GLY A 25 -4.70 -8.19 -6.81
C GLY A 25 -3.70 -7.04 -6.77
N PHE A 26 -2.45 -7.38 -6.52
CA PHE A 26 -1.39 -6.40 -6.34
C PHE A 26 -0.41 -6.45 -7.50
N ARG A 27 0.04 -5.27 -7.92
CA ARG A 27 1.07 -5.16 -8.96
C ARG A 27 2.31 -4.56 -8.34
N ASN A 28 3.35 -5.39 -8.15
CA ASN A 28 4.57 -5.01 -7.45
C ASN A 28 4.27 -4.41 -6.09
N PRO A 29 3.69 -5.19 -5.16
CA PRO A 29 3.44 -4.69 -3.81
C PRO A 29 4.77 -4.45 -3.11
N VAL A 30 4.95 -3.26 -2.56
CA VAL A 30 6.23 -2.87 -1.95
C VAL A 30 6.11 -2.57 -0.48
N ALA A 31 4.91 -2.29 -0.01
CA ALA A 31 4.69 -1.95 1.40
C ALA A 31 3.25 -2.25 1.77
N MET A 32 3.05 -2.50 3.04
CA MET A 32 1.72 -2.67 3.58
C MET A 32 1.67 -2.14 5.01
N ALA A 33 0.49 -1.75 5.44
CA ALA A 33 0.23 -1.34 6.80
C ALA A 33 -1.07 -1.96 7.27
N ARG A 34 -1.12 -2.25 8.55
CA ARG A 34 -2.33 -2.81 9.16
C ARG A 34 -3.27 -1.68 9.54
N GLY A 35 -4.53 -1.82 9.17
CA GLY A 35 -5.60 -0.93 9.58
C GLY A 35 -6.39 -1.51 10.75
N GLN A 36 -7.58 -1.02 10.94
CA GLN A 36 -8.49 -1.52 11.97
C GLN A 36 -9.26 -2.72 11.45
N GLU A 37 -9.70 -3.58 12.38
CA GLU A 37 -10.62 -4.69 12.09
C GLU A 37 -10.13 -5.63 10.98
N ASP A 38 -8.89 -6.08 11.07
CA ASP A 38 -8.30 -7.01 10.11
C ASP A 38 -8.15 -6.45 8.69
N THR A 39 -8.24 -5.13 8.54
CA THR A 39 -7.97 -4.50 7.25
C THR A 39 -6.47 -4.31 7.07
N MET A 40 -6.06 -4.28 5.82
CA MET A 40 -4.69 -3.97 5.46
C MET A 40 -4.69 -3.06 4.25
N TYR A 41 -3.69 -2.20 4.22
CA TYR A 41 -3.46 -1.23 3.15
C TYR A 41 -2.20 -1.66 2.42
N VAL A 42 -2.32 -1.94 1.13
CA VAL A 42 -1.22 -2.47 0.33
C VAL A 42 -0.87 -1.49 -0.77
N VAL A 43 0.38 -1.08 -0.80
CA VAL A 43 0.89 -0.18 -1.85
C VAL A 43 1.37 -1.02 -3.02
N SER A 44 0.72 -0.85 -4.18
CA SER A 44 1.17 -1.42 -5.44
C SER A 44 1.88 -0.32 -6.22
N ARG A 45 3.14 -0.55 -6.53
CA ARG A 45 3.97 0.45 -7.20
C ARG A 45 3.89 0.37 -8.72
N SER A 46 3.48 -0.80 -9.24
CA SER A 46 3.45 -1.06 -10.67
C SER A 46 4.85 -0.89 -11.29
N TYR A 47 4.90 -0.52 -12.54
CA TYR A 47 6.17 -0.27 -13.25
C TYR A 47 6.36 1.22 -13.45
N GLU A 48 7.60 1.62 -13.67
CA GLU A 48 7.98 3.03 -13.76
C GLU A 48 7.10 3.82 -14.74
N TYR A 49 6.85 3.25 -15.91
CA TYR A 49 6.11 3.95 -16.97
C TYR A 49 4.65 3.52 -17.08
N ARG A 50 4.14 2.79 -16.11
CA ARG A 50 2.77 2.29 -16.12
C ARG A 50 1.99 2.88 -14.95
N PRO A 51 1.15 3.90 -15.18
CA PRO A 51 0.36 4.46 -14.09
C PRO A 51 -0.74 3.52 -13.63
N ASP A 52 -1.26 2.69 -14.52
CA ASP A 52 -2.26 1.68 -14.14
C ASP A 52 -1.63 0.66 -13.19
N GLY A 53 -2.33 0.34 -12.14
CA GLY A 53 -1.81 -0.53 -11.11
C GLY A 53 -1.06 0.17 -9.99
N LYS A 54 -0.70 1.45 -10.13
CA LYS A 54 -0.19 2.27 -9.03
C LYS A 54 -1.37 2.68 -8.17
N ARG A 55 -1.49 2.07 -7.02
CA ARG A 55 -2.65 2.30 -6.17
C ARG A 55 -2.37 1.81 -4.76
N ILE A 56 -3.23 2.22 -3.84
CA ILE A 56 -3.26 1.67 -2.50
C ILE A 56 -4.56 0.91 -2.36
N THR A 57 -4.46 -0.39 -2.14
CA THR A 57 -5.61 -1.27 -2.02
C THR A 57 -5.92 -1.52 -0.55
N ILE A 58 -7.20 -1.45 -0.20
CA ILE A 58 -7.68 -1.81 1.12
C ILE A 58 -8.38 -3.16 1.00
N CYS A 59 -7.94 -4.13 1.74
CA CYS A 59 -8.52 -5.47 1.74
C CYS A 59 -8.38 -6.11 3.11
N THR A 60 -8.93 -7.32 3.25
CA THR A 60 -8.74 -8.11 4.47
C THR A 60 -7.69 -9.19 4.22
N VAL A 61 -7.27 -9.85 5.30
CA VAL A 61 -6.34 -10.99 5.19
C VAL A 61 -6.97 -12.19 4.48
N ASP A 62 -8.30 -12.21 4.36
CA ASP A 62 -9.03 -13.24 3.61
C ASP A 62 -9.29 -12.83 2.16
N GLU A 63 -8.63 -11.76 1.71
CA GLU A 63 -8.71 -11.26 0.35
C GLU A 63 -10.06 -10.65 -0.03
N ASP A 64 -10.80 -10.17 0.96
CA ASP A 64 -12.01 -9.40 0.69
C ASP A 64 -11.63 -7.98 0.30
N TYR A 65 -11.96 -7.59 -0.91
CA TYR A 65 -11.68 -6.25 -1.42
C TYR A 65 -12.61 -5.23 -0.78
N ILE A 66 -12.03 -4.16 -0.26
CA ILE A 66 -12.80 -3.07 0.37
C ILE A 66 -12.80 -1.84 -0.52
N GLY A 67 -11.66 -1.47 -1.05
CA GLY A 67 -11.55 -0.31 -1.90
C GLY A 67 -10.12 -0.02 -2.30
N GLU A 68 -9.95 1.08 -3.01
CA GLU A 68 -8.62 1.55 -3.39
C GLU A 68 -8.61 3.07 -3.48
N PHE A 69 -7.43 3.65 -3.38
CA PHE A 69 -7.26 5.09 -3.52
C PHE A 69 -5.84 5.39 -4.03
N ALA A 70 -5.57 6.65 -4.23
CA ALA A 70 -4.37 7.20 -4.85
C ALA A 70 -4.39 7.03 -6.37
N ARG A 71 -4.00 8.05 -7.06
CA ARG A 71 -3.97 8.07 -8.52
C ARG A 71 -2.53 7.94 -9.01
N GLY A 72 -2.26 6.92 -9.79
CA GLY A 72 -0.93 6.73 -10.37
C GLY A 72 -0.67 7.70 -11.51
N VAL A 73 0.51 8.31 -11.50
CA VAL A 73 1.02 9.11 -12.60
C VAL A 73 2.46 8.73 -12.86
N THR A 74 3.02 9.15 -13.99
CA THR A 74 4.39 8.80 -14.34
C THR A 74 5.34 9.98 -14.34
N GLU A 75 4.80 11.21 -14.37
CA GLU A 75 5.61 12.42 -14.44
C GLU A 75 5.35 13.31 -13.22
N VAL A 76 6.41 13.88 -12.68
CA VAL A 76 6.31 14.80 -11.54
C VAL A 76 5.39 15.97 -11.85
N GLY A 77 5.47 16.49 -13.08
CA GLY A 77 4.60 17.60 -13.51
C GLY A 77 3.12 17.24 -13.48
N GLU A 78 2.76 16.02 -13.79
CA GLU A 78 1.37 15.56 -13.70
C GLU A 78 0.87 15.56 -12.25
N ALA A 79 1.73 15.14 -11.32
CA ALA A 79 1.38 15.12 -9.91
C ALA A 79 1.22 16.53 -9.34
N GLU A 80 2.09 17.45 -9.76
CA GLU A 80 2.06 18.82 -9.28
C GLU A 80 0.94 19.63 -9.90
N ALA A 81 0.58 19.34 -11.15
CA ALA A 81 -0.49 20.04 -11.85
C ALA A 81 -1.88 19.63 -11.39
N SER A 82 -1.99 18.51 -10.70
CA SER A 82 -3.27 18.00 -10.24
C SER A 82 -3.78 18.80 -9.06
N SER A 83 -5.03 19.25 -9.13
CA SER A 83 -5.70 19.86 -7.98
C SER A 83 -6.10 18.81 -6.96
N ASP A 84 -5.95 17.56 -7.31
CA ASP A 84 -6.29 16.42 -6.53
C ASP A 84 -5.07 15.83 -5.83
N ASP A 85 -4.26 16.34 -5.27
CA ASP A 85 -3.02 15.97 -4.59
C ASP A 85 -2.81 14.50 -4.18
N GLY A 86 -3.68 13.62 -4.61
CA GLY A 86 -3.60 12.19 -4.27
C GLY A 86 -2.73 11.37 -5.21
N ALA A 87 -1.95 12.00 -6.08
CA ALA A 87 -1.14 11.29 -7.07
C ALA A 87 0.10 10.66 -6.44
N ILE A 88 0.46 9.48 -6.96
CA ILE A 88 1.68 8.78 -6.57
C ILE A 88 2.45 8.37 -7.83
N ILE A 89 3.77 8.35 -7.71
CA ILE A 89 4.66 7.90 -8.80
C ILE A 89 5.47 6.69 -8.37
N TRP A 90 6.21 6.81 -7.28
CA TRP A 90 7.11 5.77 -6.80
C TRP A 90 7.00 5.65 -5.28
N PRO A 91 5.87 5.16 -4.79
CA PRO A 91 5.65 5.02 -3.35
C PRO A 91 6.55 3.92 -2.79
N THR A 92 7.06 4.13 -1.59
CA THR A 92 8.01 3.22 -0.97
C THR A 92 7.58 2.74 0.41
N ALA A 93 6.72 3.47 1.09
CA ALA A 93 6.33 3.14 2.45
C ALA A 93 4.94 3.66 2.75
N ILE A 94 4.29 3.03 3.71
CA ILE A 94 2.95 3.41 4.17
C ILE A 94 2.87 3.20 5.67
N ALA A 95 2.19 4.10 6.34
CA ALA A 95 1.90 3.98 7.77
C ALA A 95 0.54 4.58 8.07
N LEU A 96 -0.09 4.11 9.12
CA LEU A 96 -1.34 4.65 9.61
C LEU A 96 -1.14 5.14 11.05
N ASN A 97 -1.84 6.22 11.40
CA ASN A 97 -1.88 6.65 12.79
C ASN A 97 -3.15 6.12 13.47
N SER A 98 -3.31 6.42 14.76
CA SER A 98 -4.45 5.93 15.52
C SER A 98 -5.79 6.52 15.09
N GLN A 99 -5.78 7.58 14.30
CA GLN A 99 -6.97 8.24 13.80
C GLN A 99 -7.36 7.76 12.40
N GLY A 100 -6.63 6.79 11.87
CA GLY A 100 -6.92 6.24 10.55
C GLY A 100 -6.39 7.06 9.38
N GLN A 101 -5.59 8.09 9.65
CA GLN A 101 -4.92 8.81 8.58
C GLN A 101 -3.81 7.95 7.98
N VAL A 102 -3.67 8.02 6.66
CA VAL A 102 -2.71 7.20 5.92
C VAL A 102 -1.61 8.08 5.39
N PHE A 103 -0.38 7.70 5.69
CA PHE A 103 0.84 8.43 5.31
C PHE A 103 1.58 7.59 4.28
N VAL A 104 1.83 8.14 3.10
CA VAL A 104 2.51 7.44 2.01
C VAL A 104 3.74 8.24 1.59
N ALA A 105 4.91 7.63 1.72
CA ALA A 105 6.16 8.23 1.26
C ALA A 105 6.35 7.93 -0.23
N ASP A 106 6.68 8.94 -1.00
CA ASP A 106 6.90 8.82 -2.44
C ASP A 106 8.28 9.32 -2.81
N GLU A 107 9.12 8.42 -3.25
CA GLU A 107 10.52 8.73 -3.57
C GLU A 107 10.65 9.69 -4.74
N ALA A 108 9.84 9.49 -5.79
CA ALA A 108 9.94 10.34 -6.97
C ALA A 108 9.43 11.75 -6.73
N LEU A 109 8.50 11.91 -5.80
CA LEU A 109 7.91 13.21 -5.48
C LEU A 109 8.57 13.89 -4.29
N ASP A 110 9.50 13.21 -3.61
CA ASP A 110 10.20 13.71 -2.42
C ASP A 110 9.24 14.25 -1.37
N ARG A 111 8.14 13.52 -1.15
CA ARG A 111 7.10 13.99 -0.22
C ARG A 111 6.38 12.84 0.46
N ILE A 112 5.66 13.19 1.51
CA ILE A 112 4.71 12.28 2.17
C ILE A 112 3.32 12.83 1.93
N SER A 113 2.48 12.03 1.27
CA SER A 113 1.07 12.35 1.07
C SER A 113 0.25 11.80 2.23
N ILE A 114 -0.70 12.59 2.70
CA ILE A 114 -1.56 12.21 3.83
C ILE A 114 -2.99 12.15 3.33
N TYR A 115 -3.61 10.99 3.54
CA TYR A 115 -5.00 10.75 3.16
C TYR A 115 -5.84 10.63 4.43
N THR A 116 -7.01 11.22 4.40
CA THR A 116 -7.92 11.20 5.56
C THR A 116 -9.25 10.51 5.23
#